data_fbf8438ec0a05af05a8d5d8164c25484
#
_entry.id   fbf8438ec0a05af05a8d5d8164c25484
#
_cell.length_a   1.000
_cell.length_b   1.000
_cell.length_c   1.000
_cell.angle_alpha   90.00
_cell.angle_beta   90.00
_cell.angle_gamma   90.00
#
_symmetry.space_group_name_H-M   'P 1'
#
loop_
_entity.id
_entity.type
_entity.pdbx_description
1 polymer ?
#
loop_
_entity_poly.entity_id
_entity_poly.type
_entity_poly.pdbx_seq_one_letter_code
_entity_poly.pdbx_strand_id
1 'polypeptide(L)'
;MSKILVFGHLNPDTDAIGAAIAFGHLQQALGKEAEAVALGEPSEETQYALDYFQLAAPRVITQAKEETTNVMLVDHNEFQQSVSDIADLTVLAVVDHHRIANFETANPLYYRAEPVGCTSTIIAKMYKEENVEIPQAIAGIMLSAIISDTLLFKSPTCTPDDVRIANELAAIAEVNLEEYGLEMLKAGTKLSDKSVDFLLDLDAKSFTMGDKIVRVAQVNTVDLSEIF
;
A
#
# COMPACT_ATOMS: atom_id res chain seq x y z
N MET A 1 6.71 -24.03 -12.56
CA MET A 1 7.46 -23.09 -11.67
C MET A 1 6.80 -23.15 -10.31
N SER A 2 7.52 -22.93 -9.21
CA SER A 2 6.88 -22.92 -7.89
C SER A 2 6.10 -21.61 -7.72
N LYS A 3 4.92 -21.71 -7.10
CA LYS A 3 4.08 -20.57 -6.73
C LYS A 3 4.87 -19.52 -5.92
N ILE A 4 4.61 -18.24 -6.18
CA ILE A 4 5.22 -17.11 -5.48
C ILE A 4 4.09 -16.29 -4.87
N LEU A 5 4.15 -16.00 -3.58
CA LEU A 5 3.24 -15.05 -2.95
C LEU A 5 3.85 -13.66 -2.92
N VAL A 6 3.05 -12.65 -3.26
CA VAL A 6 3.43 -11.24 -3.29
C VAL A 6 2.58 -10.49 -2.28
N PHE A 7 3.19 -9.79 -1.33
CA PHE A 7 2.45 -9.10 -0.28
C PHE A 7 3.17 -7.85 0.25
N GLY A 8 2.37 -6.89 0.74
CA GLY A 8 2.81 -5.74 1.51
C GLY A 8 2.87 -6.03 3.02
N HIS A 9 3.00 -4.97 3.82
CA HIS A 9 3.18 -5.07 5.28
C HIS A 9 1.91 -5.49 6.05
N LEU A 10 2.11 -5.88 7.32
CA LEU A 10 1.03 -6.09 8.30
C LEU A 10 0.21 -4.79 8.50
N ASN A 11 -1.12 -4.96 8.73
CA ASN A 11 -2.08 -3.86 8.78
C ASN A 11 -1.99 -3.00 7.51
N PRO A 12 -2.28 -3.61 6.35
CA PRO A 12 -1.98 -3.02 5.06
C PRO A 12 -2.81 -1.76 4.81
N ASP A 13 -2.14 -0.75 4.28
CA ASP A 13 -2.76 0.44 3.69
C ASP A 13 -3.05 0.25 2.19
N THR A 14 -3.36 1.35 1.51
CA THR A 14 -3.71 1.30 0.09
C THR A 14 -2.51 0.96 -0.79
N ASP A 15 -1.27 1.37 -0.41
CA ASP A 15 -0.08 1.01 -1.19
C ASP A 15 0.32 -0.46 -0.97
N ALA A 16 0.31 -0.93 0.26
CA ALA A 16 0.63 -2.33 0.56
C ALA A 16 -0.24 -3.32 -0.24
N ILE A 17 -1.55 -3.04 -0.38
CA ILE A 17 -2.48 -3.86 -1.17
C ILE A 17 -2.33 -3.58 -2.67
N GLY A 18 -2.31 -2.32 -3.07
CA GLY A 18 -2.21 -1.92 -4.47
C GLY A 18 -0.90 -2.36 -5.12
N ALA A 19 0.21 -2.20 -4.41
CA ALA A 19 1.52 -2.67 -4.86
C ALA A 19 1.56 -4.20 -4.99
N ALA A 20 0.96 -4.95 -4.04
CA ALA A 20 0.91 -6.41 -4.14
C ALA A 20 0.12 -6.86 -5.38
N ILE A 21 -1.04 -6.26 -5.65
CA ILE A 21 -1.85 -6.55 -6.84
C ILE A 21 -1.06 -6.21 -8.12
N ALA A 22 -0.51 -5.00 -8.20
CA ALA A 22 0.18 -4.52 -9.40
C ALA A 22 1.48 -5.29 -9.67
N PHE A 23 2.29 -5.55 -8.64
CA PHE A 23 3.53 -6.31 -8.80
C PHE A 23 3.25 -7.78 -9.09
N GLY A 24 2.23 -8.37 -8.44
CA GLY A 24 1.77 -9.73 -8.76
C GLY A 24 1.37 -9.86 -10.23
N HIS A 25 0.57 -8.93 -10.75
CA HIS A 25 0.21 -8.88 -12.17
C HIS A 25 1.44 -8.73 -13.10
N LEU A 26 2.36 -7.84 -12.76
CA LEU A 26 3.60 -7.68 -13.54
C LEU A 26 4.40 -9.00 -13.59
N GLN A 27 4.56 -9.68 -12.45
CA GLN A 27 5.27 -10.95 -12.40
C GLN A 27 4.58 -12.06 -13.21
N GLN A 28 3.24 -12.08 -13.24
CA GLN A 28 2.45 -12.99 -14.08
C GLN A 28 2.66 -12.68 -15.57
N ALA A 29 2.65 -11.41 -15.97
CA ALA A 29 2.94 -11.00 -17.35
C ALA A 29 4.35 -11.40 -17.78
N LEU A 30 5.30 -11.46 -16.85
CA LEU A 30 6.66 -11.95 -17.06
C LEU A 30 6.79 -13.49 -16.97
N GLY A 31 5.67 -14.21 -16.93
CA GLY A 31 5.62 -15.67 -16.98
C GLY A 31 5.86 -16.39 -15.65
N LYS A 32 5.78 -15.70 -14.50
CA LYS A 32 5.89 -16.32 -13.18
C LYS A 32 4.52 -16.71 -12.64
N GLU A 33 4.47 -17.72 -11.79
CA GLU A 33 3.26 -18.14 -11.07
C GLU A 33 3.14 -17.32 -9.77
N ALA A 34 2.81 -16.04 -9.91
CA ALA A 34 2.71 -15.10 -8.79
C ALA A 34 1.25 -14.89 -8.39
N GLU A 35 0.98 -14.81 -7.08
CA GLU A 35 -0.32 -14.48 -6.50
C GLU A 35 -0.16 -13.34 -5.50
N ALA A 36 -0.95 -12.28 -5.67
CA ALA A 36 -1.06 -11.22 -4.67
C ALA A 36 -1.89 -11.71 -3.48
N VAL A 37 -1.37 -11.53 -2.27
CA VAL A 37 -2.05 -11.80 -1.01
C VAL A 37 -1.90 -10.60 -0.08
N ALA A 38 -2.70 -10.53 0.99
CA ALA A 38 -2.67 -9.43 1.96
C ALA A 38 -2.37 -9.96 3.37
N LEU A 39 -1.79 -9.12 4.21
CA LEU A 39 -1.52 -9.43 5.62
C LEU A 39 -2.52 -8.75 6.58
N GLY A 40 -3.71 -8.47 6.07
CA GLY A 40 -4.85 -7.89 6.77
C GLY A 40 -5.96 -7.50 5.80
N GLU A 41 -7.13 -7.18 6.36
CA GLU A 41 -8.25 -6.70 5.58
C GLU A 41 -7.99 -5.30 5.02
N PRO A 42 -8.52 -4.95 3.84
CA PRO A 42 -8.40 -3.60 3.28
C PRO A 42 -9.11 -2.58 4.18
N SER A 43 -8.52 -1.39 4.28
CA SER A 43 -9.17 -0.23 4.90
C SER A 43 -10.40 0.23 4.09
N GLU A 44 -11.23 1.11 4.65
CA GLU A 44 -12.38 1.70 3.93
C GLU A 44 -11.92 2.45 2.66
N GLU A 45 -10.77 3.13 2.71
CA GLU A 45 -10.14 3.80 1.57
C GLU A 45 -9.71 2.81 0.50
N THR A 46 -9.01 1.77 0.91
CA THR A 46 -8.55 0.70 0.00
C THR A 46 -9.73 -0.03 -0.62
N GLN A 47 -10.77 -0.32 0.17
CA GLN A 47 -11.99 -0.98 -0.33
C GLN A 47 -12.71 -0.12 -1.36
N TYR A 48 -12.80 1.21 -1.11
CA TYR A 48 -13.35 2.15 -2.11
C TYR A 48 -12.61 2.05 -3.45
N ALA A 49 -11.29 2.02 -3.42
CA ALA A 49 -10.47 1.90 -4.63
C ALA A 49 -10.68 0.56 -5.34
N LEU A 50 -10.70 -0.55 -4.59
CA LEU A 50 -10.95 -1.89 -5.13
C LEU A 50 -12.33 -1.97 -5.82
N ASP A 51 -13.37 -1.47 -5.15
CA ASP A 51 -14.74 -1.47 -5.68
C ASP A 51 -14.86 -0.59 -6.94
N TYR A 52 -14.25 0.59 -6.92
CA TYR A 52 -14.29 1.53 -8.03
C TYR A 52 -13.68 0.93 -9.31
N PHE A 53 -12.53 0.25 -9.17
CA PHE A 53 -11.83 -0.38 -10.29
C PHE A 53 -12.21 -1.85 -10.50
N GLN A 54 -13.24 -2.35 -9.79
CA GLN A 54 -13.77 -3.72 -9.92
C GLN A 54 -12.69 -4.79 -9.71
N LEU A 55 -11.79 -4.57 -8.77
CA LEU A 55 -10.77 -5.51 -8.34
C LEU A 55 -11.24 -6.27 -7.11
N ALA A 56 -10.99 -7.58 -7.08
CA ALA A 56 -11.18 -8.36 -5.86
C ALA A 56 -10.07 -8.06 -4.86
N ALA A 57 -10.42 -7.93 -3.58
CA ALA A 57 -9.43 -7.87 -2.52
C ALA A 57 -8.57 -9.14 -2.51
N PRO A 58 -7.24 -9.04 -2.37
CA PRO A 58 -6.40 -10.21 -2.16
C PRO A 58 -6.83 -10.96 -0.90
N ARG A 59 -6.77 -12.30 -0.94
CA ARG A 59 -7.04 -13.10 0.25
C ARG A 59 -6.03 -12.81 1.35
N VAL A 60 -6.49 -12.83 2.60
CA VAL A 60 -5.65 -12.59 3.76
C VAL A 60 -4.93 -13.86 4.19
N ILE A 61 -3.65 -13.75 4.48
CA ILE A 61 -2.81 -14.80 5.05
C ILE A 61 -2.07 -14.31 6.30
N THR A 62 -1.65 -15.23 7.14
CA THR A 62 -0.78 -14.97 8.30
C THR A 62 0.55 -15.71 8.23
N GLN A 63 0.60 -16.74 7.40
CA GLN A 63 1.77 -17.60 7.15
C GLN A 63 1.79 -17.99 5.68
N ALA A 64 2.97 -18.26 5.12
CA ALA A 64 3.16 -18.59 3.71
C ALA A 64 3.76 -19.99 3.48
N LYS A 65 4.51 -20.54 4.44
CA LYS A 65 5.33 -21.75 4.31
C LYS A 65 4.53 -23.01 3.90
N GLU A 66 3.26 -23.09 4.33
CA GLU A 66 2.41 -24.24 3.96
C GLU A 66 2.03 -24.26 2.48
N GLU A 67 2.06 -23.08 1.82
CA GLU A 67 1.71 -22.96 0.40
C GLU A 67 2.94 -22.87 -0.49
N THR A 68 3.96 -22.14 -0.06
CA THR A 68 5.20 -21.90 -0.80
C THR A 68 6.33 -21.47 0.11
N THR A 69 7.56 -21.72 -0.34
CA THR A 69 8.75 -21.14 0.28
C THR A 69 9.23 -19.87 -0.41
N ASN A 70 8.62 -19.46 -1.53
CA ASN A 70 9.07 -18.34 -2.34
C ASN A 70 8.11 -17.14 -2.20
N VAL A 71 8.66 -16.00 -1.81
CA VAL A 71 7.88 -14.77 -1.63
C VAL A 71 8.56 -13.58 -2.28
N MET A 72 7.76 -12.55 -2.57
CA MET A 72 8.22 -11.22 -2.96
C MET A 72 7.54 -10.19 -2.06
N LEU A 73 8.32 -9.26 -1.55
CA LEU A 73 7.86 -8.22 -0.65
C LEU A 73 7.68 -6.91 -1.44
N VAL A 74 6.61 -6.22 -1.15
CA VAL A 74 6.38 -4.85 -1.62
C VAL A 74 6.04 -3.95 -0.44
N ASP A 75 6.39 -2.69 -0.51
CA ASP A 75 6.02 -1.67 0.44
C ASP A 75 6.47 -1.95 1.90
N HIS A 76 7.43 -2.80 2.06
CA HIS A 76 8.16 -3.03 3.30
C HIS A 76 9.38 -3.91 3.06
N ASN A 77 10.29 -3.87 4.01
CA ASN A 77 11.43 -4.78 4.08
C ASN A 77 11.65 -5.35 5.50
N GLU A 78 11.14 -4.69 6.53
CA GLU A 78 11.33 -5.09 7.92
C GLU A 78 10.58 -6.40 8.23
N PHE A 79 11.29 -7.45 8.66
CA PHE A 79 10.69 -8.77 8.92
C PHE A 79 9.58 -8.78 9.96
N GLN A 80 9.63 -7.87 10.95
CA GLN A 80 8.55 -7.73 11.93
C GLN A 80 7.24 -7.18 11.34
N GLN A 81 7.26 -6.66 10.13
CA GLN A 81 6.07 -6.19 9.40
C GLN A 81 5.58 -7.21 8.36
N SER A 82 6.12 -8.42 8.37
CA SER A 82 5.85 -9.47 7.38
C SER A 82 5.04 -10.64 7.98
N VAL A 83 4.88 -11.72 7.22
CA VAL A 83 4.27 -12.96 7.71
C VAL A 83 5.08 -13.55 8.87
N SER A 84 4.40 -14.25 9.79
CA SER A 84 5.05 -14.74 11.02
C SER A 84 6.17 -15.77 10.79
N ASP A 85 6.17 -16.42 9.64
CA ASP A 85 7.13 -17.45 9.23
C ASP A 85 8.15 -16.96 8.17
N ILE A 86 8.31 -15.64 8.02
CA ILE A 86 9.20 -15.02 7.01
C ILE A 86 10.65 -15.54 7.08
N ALA A 87 11.14 -15.87 8.27
CA ALA A 87 12.48 -16.39 8.47
C ALA A 87 12.73 -17.77 7.82
N ASP A 88 11.66 -18.51 7.54
CA ASP A 88 11.68 -19.82 6.90
C ASP A 88 11.48 -19.75 5.37
N LEU A 89 11.28 -18.56 4.82
CA LEU A 89 10.98 -18.32 3.42
C LEU A 89 12.18 -17.79 2.65
N THR A 90 12.13 -17.95 1.35
CA THR A 90 13.09 -17.35 0.42
C THR A 90 12.49 -16.09 -0.19
N VAL A 91 13.00 -14.93 0.20
CA VAL A 91 12.62 -13.66 -0.42
C VAL A 91 13.34 -13.54 -1.76
N LEU A 92 12.57 -13.55 -2.86
CA LEU A 92 13.09 -13.45 -4.23
C LEU A 92 13.26 -12.00 -4.70
N ALA A 93 12.40 -11.11 -4.23
CA ALA A 93 12.43 -9.70 -4.56
C ALA A 93 11.88 -8.83 -3.43
N VAL A 94 12.39 -7.61 -3.35
CA VAL A 94 11.83 -6.50 -2.56
C VAL A 94 11.70 -5.28 -3.46
N VAL A 95 10.52 -4.65 -3.46
CA VAL A 95 10.29 -3.34 -4.08
C VAL A 95 9.67 -2.43 -3.02
N ASP A 96 10.37 -1.35 -2.66
CA ASP A 96 10.03 -0.59 -1.46
C ASP A 96 10.52 0.86 -1.55
N HIS A 97 9.82 1.79 -0.90
CA HIS A 97 10.21 3.19 -0.78
C HIS A 97 10.62 3.59 0.65
N HIS A 98 10.54 2.67 1.59
CA HIS A 98 10.89 2.87 2.99
C HIS A 98 12.40 2.76 3.25
N ARG A 99 12.81 3.19 4.45
CA ARG A 99 14.16 2.90 4.95
C ARG A 99 14.39 1.41 5.03
N ILE A 100 15.63 0.97 4.81
CA ILE A 100 16.01 -0.42 4.99
C ILE A 100 16.39 -0.65 6.46
N ALA A 101 15.71 -1.57 7.12
CA ALA A 101 16.00 -1.94 8.51
C ALA A 101 15.62 -3.41 8.81
N ASN A 102 16.35 -4.07 9.70
CA ASN A 102 16.05 -5.43 10.18
C ASN A 102 15.74 -6.43 9.04
N PHE A 103 16.53 -6.37 7.97
CA PHE A 103 16.38 -7.20 6.79
C PHE A 103 17.69 -7.89 6.46
N GLU A 104 17.65 -9.20 6.39
CA GLU A 104 18.78 -10.03 5.97
C GLU A 104 18.29 -11.25 5.20
N THR A 105 19.05 -11.75 4.26
CA THR A 105 18.72 -12.91 3.45
C THR A 105 19.89 -13.85 3.31
N ALA A 106 19.62 -15.16 3.23
CA ALA A 106 20.66 -16.17 3.00
C ALA A 106 21.13 -16.20 1.53
N ASN A 107 20.31 -15.72 0.59
CA ASN A 107 20.59 -15.77 -0.84
C ASN A 107 20.51 -14.37 -1.46
N PRO A 108 21.22 -14.11 -2.58
CA PRO A 108 21.04 -12.91 -3.37
C PRO A 108 19.60 -12.79 -3.88
N LEU A 109 19.07 -11.57 -3.93
CA LEU A 109 17.71 -11.27 -4.39
C LEU A 109 17.71 -10.04 -5.29
N TYR A 110 16.59 -9.81 -5.98
CA TYR A 110 16.33 -8.52 -6.59
C TYR A 110 15.87 -7.54 -5.51
N TYR A 111 16.56 -6.42 -5.35
CA TYR A 111 16.19 -5.39 -4.38
C TYR A 111 16.12 -4.03 -5.07
N ARG A 112 14.94 -3.42 -5.09
CA ARG A 112 14.74 -2.07 -5.64
C ARG A 112 14.13 -1.16 -4.58
N ALA A 113 14.92 -0.20 -4.13
CA ALA A 113 14.50 0.84 -3.22
C ALA A 113 14.73 2.21 -3.87
N GLU A 114 13.70 3.06 -3.84
CA GLU A 114 13.77 4.42 -4.34
C GLU A 114 13.15 5.40 -3.34
N PRO A 115 13.75 6.59 -3.13
CA PRO A 115 13.23 7.59 -2.21
C PRO A 115 12.09 8.41 -2.86
N VAL A 116 10.99 7.75 -3.17
CA VAL A 116 9.74 8.31 -3.71
C VAL A 116 8.63 8.27 -2.68
N GLY A 117 7.48 8.84 -2.97
CA GLY A 117 6.35 8.91 -2.05
C GLY A 117 5.56 7.62 -1.89
N CYS A 118 5.71 6.64 -2.81
CA CYS A 118 4.86 5.45 -2.86
C CYS A 118 5.55 4.32 -3.63
N THR A 119 5.42 3.06 -3.18
CA THR A 119 5.97 1.88 -3.88
C THR A 119 5.33 1.68 -5.25
N SER A 120 4.05 1.99 -5.40
CA SER A 120 3.35 1.89 -6.69
C SER A 120 3.96 2.80 -7.76
N THR A 121 4.59 3.91 -7.39
CA THR A 121 5.39 4.75 -8.31
C THR A 121 6.57 3.96 -8.90
N ILE A 122 7.26 3.16 -8.07
CA ILE A 122 8.37 2.31 -8.51
C ILE A 122 7.86 1.22 -9.45
N ILE A 123 6.77 0.56 -9.07
CA ILE A 123 6.17 -0.54 -9.87
C ILE A 123 5.72 -0.04 -11.23
N ALA A 124 5.11 1.15 -11.33
CA ALA A 124 4.73 1.75 -12.61
C ALA A 124 5.94 2.00 -13.54
N LYS A 125 7.10 2.38 -12.97
CA LYS A 125 8.36 2.46 -13.73
C LYS A 125 8.80 1.07 -14.23
N MET A 126 8.67 0.04 -13.39
CA MET A 126 9.03 -1.34 -13.76
C MET A 126 8.18 -1.86 -14.93
N TYR A 127 6.88 -1.56 -14.98
CA TYR A 127 6.05 -1.90 -16.15
C TYR A 127 6.61 -1.34 -17.46
N LYS A 128 7.05 -0.08 -17.42
CA LYS A 128 7.65 0.57 -18.60
C LYS A 128 8.99 -0.05 -19.00
N GLU A 129 9.84 -0.33 -18.01
CA GLU A 129 11.16 -0.95 -18.21
C GLU A 129 11.04 -2.34 -18.83
N GLU A 130 10.04 -3.12 -18.40
CA GLU A 130 9.77 -4.46 -18.89
C GLU A 130 8.91 -4.47 -20.18
N ASN A 131 8.47 -3.30 -20.67
CA ASN A 131 7.57 -3.14 -21.81
C ASN A 131 6.28 -3.93 -21.67
N VAL A 132 5.71 -3.97 -20.45
CA VAL A 132 4.43 -4.58 -20.14
C VAL A 132 3.36 -3.50 -20.11
N GLU A 133 2.25 -3.71 -20.80
CA GLU A 133 1.10 -2.81 -20.79
C GLU A 133 0.44 -2.84 -19.42
N ILE A 134 0.04 -1.66 -18.91
CA ILE A 134 -0.68 -1.53 -17.64
C ILE A 134 -2.19 -1.60 -17.93
N PRO A 135 -2.92 -2.61 -17.44
CA PRO A 135 -4.38 -2.65 -17.57
C PRO A 135 -5.05 -1.51 -16.81
N GLN A 136 -6.20 -1.03 -17.27
CA GLN A 136 -6.95 0.07 -16.67
C GLN A 136 -7.16 -0.08 -15.15
N ALA A 137 -7.62 -1.25 -14.71
CA ALA A 137 -7.85 -1.52 -13.28
C ALA A 137 -6.55 -1.51 -12.46
N ILE A 138 -5.44 -2.02 -13.02
CA ILE A 138 -4.11 -1.99 -12.38
C ILE A 138 -3.57 -0.56 -12.32
N ALA A 139 -3.78 0.24 -13.36
CA ALA A 139 -3.45 1.66 -13.32
C ALA A 139 -4.22 2.39 -12.23
N GLY A 140 -5.52 2.07 -12.10
CA GLY A 140 -6.39 2.66 -11.09
C GLY A 140 -5.93 2.35 -9.66
N ILE A 141 -5.61 1.11 -9.34
CA ILE A 141 -5.17 0.77 -7.97
C ILE A 141 -3.79 1.34 -7.65
N MET A 142 -2.85 1.39 -8.60
CA MET A 142 -1.57 2.07 -8.40
C MET A 142 -1.74 3.58 -8.21
N LEU A 143 -2.65 4.21 -8.97
CA LEU A 143 -3.00 5.62 -8.79
C LEU A 143 -3.55 5.87 -7.39
N SER A 144 -4.46 5.00 -6.92
CA SER A 144 -5.04 5.07 -5.57
C SER A 144 -3.97 5.03 -4.48
N ALA A 145 -3.01 4.13 -4.60
CA ALA A 145 -1.87 4.02 -3.70
C ALA A 145 -1.05 5.33 -3.66
N ILE A 146 -0.71 5.89 -4.82
CA ILE A 146 0.05 7.15 -4.88
C ILE A 146 -0.74 8.31 -4.27
N ILE A 147 -2.04 8.41 -4.52
CA ILE A 147 -2.90 9.44 -3.93
C ILE A 147 -2.94 9.33 -2.40
N SER A 148 -3.08 8.10 -1.88
CA SER A 148 -3.10 7.80 -0.45
C SER A 148 -1.82 8.27 0.22
N ASP A 149 -0.67 7.74 -0.16
CA ASP A 149 0.62 8.01 0.45
C ASP A 149 1.09 9.45 0.33
N THR A 150 0.72 10.08 -0.78
CA THR A 150 1.11 11.47 -1.03
C THR A 150 0.06 12.48 -0.56
N LEU A 151 -1.06 12.03 0.00
CA LEU A 151 -2.18 12.88 0.39
C LEU A 151 -2.57 13.86 -0.74
N LEU A 152 -2.81 13.30 -1.91
CA LEU A 152 -3.07 14.07 -3.15
C LEU A 152 -1.97 15.12 -3.39
N PHE A 153 -0.70 14.66 -3.33
CA PHE A 153 0.54 15.45 -3.54
C PHE A 153 0.85 16.50 -2.48
N LYS A 154 0.17 16.46 -1.32
CA LYS A 154 0.39 17.40 -0.22
C LYS A 154 1.39 16.89 0.83
N SER A 155 1.71 15.61 0.82
CA SER A 155 2.71 15.02 1.73
C SER A 155 4.11 15.57 1.42
N PRO A 156 4.94 15.83 2.45
CA PRO A 156 6.33 16.23 2.25
C PRO A 156 7.18 15.12 1.64
N THR A 157 6.71 13.86 1.62
CA THR A 157 7.37 12.72 0.97
C THR A 157 7.11 12.65 -0.52
N CYS A 158 6.10 13.39 -1.03
CA CYS A 158 5.75 13.41 -2.45
C CYS A 158 6.89 13.95 -3.30
N THR A 159 7.21 13.24 -4.36
CA THR A 159 8.25 13.61 -5.33
C THR A 159 7.67 13.99 -6.69
N PRO A 160 8.44 14.69 -7.56
CA PRO A 160 8.02 14.94 -8.94
C PRO A 160 7.70 13.67 -9.73
N ASP A 161 8.34 12.54 -9.40
CA ASP A 161 8.06 11.25 -10.04
C ASP A 161 6.67 10.73 -9.66
N ASP A 162 6.25 10.88 -8.40
CA ASP A 162 4.91 10.49 -7.97
C ASP A 162 3.84 11.27 -8.73
N VAL A 163 4.00 12.59 -8.82
CA VAL A 163 3.07 13.47 -9.57
C VAL A 163 3.00 13.07 -11.04
N ARG A 164 4.15 12.87 -11.69
CA ARG A 164 4.21 12.50 -13.10
C ARG A 164 3.56 11.14 -13.35
N ILE A 165 3.91 10.12 -12.56
CA ILE A 165 3.38 8.77 -12.71
C ILE A 165 1.88 8.74 -12.40
N ALA A 166 1.42 9.43 -11.36
CA ALA A 166 -0.01 9.50 -11.04
C ALA A 166 -0.84 10.09 -12.21
N ASN A 167 -0.35 11.15 -12.87
CA ASN A 167 -1.04 11.71 -14.04
C ASN A 167 -1.07 10.73 -15.22
N GLU A 168 0.01 9.98 -15.46
CA GLU A 168 0.05 8.96 -16.50
C GLU A 168 -0.93 7.80 -16.18
N LEU A 169 -0.97 7.35 -14.92
CA LEU A 169 -1.89 6.30 -14.46
C LEU A 169 -3.36 6.75 -14.51
N ALA A 170 -3.64 8.02 -14.16
CA ALA A 170 -4.98 8.58 -14.26
C ALA A 170 -5.52 8.59 -15.70
N ALA A 171 -4.64 8.87 -16.67
CA ALA A 171 -5.00 8.80 -18.08
C ALA A 171 -5.31 7.37 -18.54
N ILE A 172 -4.55 6.37 -18.07
CA ILE A 172 -4.79 4.94 -18.36
C ILE A 172 -6.06 4.44 -17.65
N ALA A 173 -6.27 4.86 -16.39
CA ALA A 173 -7.45 4.52 -15.61
C ALA A 173 -8.73 5.24 -16.05
N GLU A 174 -8.60 6.25 -16.94
CA GLU A 174 -9.69 7.07 -17.45
C GLU A 174 -10.48 7.80 -16.36
N VAL A 175 -9.77 8.34 -15.35
CA VAL A 175 -10.38 9.09 -14.24
C VAL A 175 -9.88 10.52 -14.17
N ASN A 176 -10.70 11.41 -13.64
CA ASN A 176 -10.25 12.72 -13.16
C ASN A 176 -9.52 12.52 -11.83
N LEU A 177 -8.21 12.74 -11.81
CA LEU A 177 -7.35 12.45 -10.68
C LEU A 177 -7.78 13.19 -9.40
N GLU A 178 -8.09 14.49 -9.51
CA GLU A 178 -8.43 15.31 -8.33
C GLU A 178 -9.79 14.91 -7.76
N GLU A 179 -10.79 14.71 -8.62
CA GLU A 179 -12.14 14.32 -8.22
C GLU A 179 -12.15 12.92 -7.61
N TYR A 180 -11.58 11.95 -8.31
CA TYR A 180 -11.46 10.58 -7.82
C TYR A 180 -10.68 10.52 -6.49
N GLY A 181 -9.52 11.19 -6.45
CA GLY A 181 -8.63 11.15 -5.29
C GLY A 181 -9.29 11.76 -4.05
N LEU A 182 -10.03 12.84 -4.20
CA LEU A 182 -10.75 13.45 -3.10
C LEU A 182 -11.84 12.52 -2.55
N GLU A 183 -12.62 11.89 -3.42
CA GLU A 183 -13.68 10.95 -2.99
C GLU A 183 -13.11 9.70 -2.31
N MET A 184 -12.00 9.16 -2.80
CA MET A 184 -11.29 8.05 -2.17
C MET A 184 -10.78 8.40 -0.77
N LEU A 185 -10.11 9.55 -0.62
CA LEU A 185 -9.61 10.01 0.68
C LEU A 185 -10.76 10.29 1.67
N LYS A 186 -11.89 10.80 1.21
CA LYS A 186 -13.11 10.95 2.03
C LYS A 186 -13.63 9.61 2.51
N ALA A 187 -13.63 8.58 1.66
CA ALA A 187 -14.05 7.24 2.07
C ALA A 187 -13.23 6.68 3.23
N GLY A 188 -11.91 6.96 3.25
CA GLY A 188 -11.00 6.58 4.34
C GLY A 188 -11.14 7.41 5.62
N THR A 189 -11.72 8.61 5.51
CA THR A 189 -11.83 9.54 6.64
C THR A 189 -13.26 9.77 7.11
N LYS A 190 -14.19 8.84 6.81
CA LYS A 190 -15.58 8.92 7.23
C LYS A 190 -15.69 8.92 8.74
N LEU A 191 -16.10 10.04 9.32
CA LEU A 191 -16.24 10.23 10.77
C LEU A 191 -17.68 10.03 11.24
N SER A 192 -18.66 10.26 10.37
CA SER A 192 -20.10 10.21 10.68
C SER A 192 -20.58 8.87 11.24
N ASP A 193 -19.92 7.77 10.89
CA ASP A 193 -20.29 6.41 11.31
C ASP A 193 -19.51 5.94 12.55
N LYS A 194 -18.62 6.79 13.10
CA LYS A 194 -17.78 6.47 14.26
C LYS A 194 -18.37 7.08 15.54
N SER A 195 -18.32 6.37 16.65
CA SER A 195 -18.73 6.92 17.94
C SER A 195 -17.75 7.98 18.42
N VAL A 196 -18.24 8.94 19.22
CA VAL A 196 -17.39 9.98 19.83
C VAL A 196 -16.26 9.34 20.66
N ASP A 197 -16.56 8.28 21.41
CA ASP A 197 -15.54 7.58 22.20
C ASP A 197 -14.45 6.96 21.30
N PHE A 198 -14.83 6.38 20.16
CA PHE A 198 -13.87 5.88 19.18
C PHE A 198 -12.98 7.00 18.63
N LEU A 199 -13.57 8.15 18.26
CA LEU A 199 -12.82 9.29 17.74
C LEU A 199 -11.87 9.90 18.77
N LEU A 200 -12.25 9.91 20.05
CA LEU A 200 -11.39 10.37 21.14
C LEU A 200 -10.22 9.42 21.45
N ASP A 201 -10.32 8.16 21.04
CA ASP A 201 -9.28 7.16 21.20
C ASP A 201 -8.44 6.96 19.93
N LEU A 202 -8.91 7.46 18.79
CA LEU A 202 -8.22 7.39 17.50
C LEU A 202 -6.89 8.16 17.60
N ASP A 203 -5.77 7.48 17.37
CA ASP A 203 -4.41 8.02 17.48
C ASP A 203 -4.16 8.87 18.75
N ALA A 204 -4.72 8.43 19.88
CA ALA A 204 -4.56 9.12 21.15
C ALA A 204 -3.31 8.65 21.90
N LYS A 205 -2.49 9.60 22.35
CA LYS A 205 -1.27 9.35 23.15
C LYS A 205 -1.37 10.05 24.48
N SER A 206 -0.96 9.38 25.56
CA SER A 206 -0.94 9.92 26.90
C SER A 206 0.49 10.29 27.32
N PHE A 207 0.64 11.49 27.88
CA PHE A 207 1.92 12.03 28.32
C PHE A 207 1.81 12.41 29.81
N THR A 208 2.80 12.03 30.62
CA THR A 208 2.92 12.51 32.00
C THR A 208 3.61 13.87 32.01
N MET A 209 2.93 14.90 32.48
CA MET A 209 3.42 16.26 32.57
C MET A 209 3.30 16.76 34.02
N GLY A 210 4.36 16.63 34.78
CA GLY A 210 4.36 16.91 36.23
C GLY A 210 3.46 15.95 36.98
N ASP A 211 2.45 16.46 37.64
CA ASP A 211 1.42 15.71 38.40
C ASP A 211 0.16 15.35 37.59
N LYS A 212 0.16 15.67 36.30
CA LYS A 212 -0.97 15.48 35.40
C LYS A 212 -0.68 14.49 34.28
N ILE A 213 -1.71 13.79 33.85
CA ILE A 213 -1.71 13.01 32.61
C ILE A 213 -2.46 13.82 31.55
N VAL A 214 -1.76 14.17 30.48
CA VAL A 214 -2.34 14.86 29.32
C VAL A 214 -2.51 13.87 28.21
N ARG A 215 -3.75 13.72 27.71
CA ARG A 215 -4.07 12.89 26.54
C ARG A 215 -4.23 13.80 25.34
N VAL A 216 -3.50 13.49 24.27
CA VAL A 216 -3.56 14.20 22.98
C VAL A 216 -4.09 13.20 21.96
N ALA A 217 -5.22 13.52 21.34
CA ALA A 217 -5.79 12.76 20.24
C ALA A 217 -5.70 13.56 18.95
N GLN A 218 -5.45 12.90 17.83
CA GLN A 218 -5.44 13.50 16.50
C GLN A 218 -6.50 12.79 15.65
N VAL A 219 -7.35 13.60 15.00
CA VAL A 219 -8.31 13.13 14.00
C VAL A 219 -7.94 13.77 12.68
N ASN A 220 -7.63 12.96 11.70
CA ASN A 220 -7.36 13.42 10.34
C ASN A 220 -8.64 13.33 9.52
N THR A 221 -8.98 14.38 8.82
CA THR A 221 -10.09 14.39 7.86
C THR A 221 -9.75 15.29 6.68
N VAL A 222 -10.29 14.96 5.53
CA VAL A 222 -10.25 15.80 4.33
C VAL A 222 -11.56 16.56 4.13
N ASP A 223 -12.58 16.26 4.93
CA ASP A 223 -13.89 16.93 4.89
C ASP A 223 -14.26 17.50 6.26
N LEU A 224 -14.13 18.82 6.41
CA LEU A 224 -14.46 19.51 7.64
C LEU A 224 -15.98 19.56 7.93
N SER A 225 -16.84 19.30 6.95
CA SER A 225 -18.30 19.31 7.15
C SER A 225 -18.78 18.14 8.02
N GLU A 226 -17.96 17.10 8.21
CA GLU A 226 -18.27 15.98 9.09
C GLU A 226 -17.90 16.25 10.58
N ILE A 227 -17.19 17.36 10.87
CA ILE A 227 -16.77 17.68 12.24
C ILE A 227 -17.71 18.70 12.90
N PHE A 228 -18.45 19.50 12.12
CA PHE A 228 -19.28 20.62 12.62
C PHE A 228 -20.76 20.43 12.30
#